data_5efdc5796357d76dda5bb697a5734e25
#
_entry.id   5efdc5796357d76dda5bb697a5734e25
#
_cell.length_a   1.000
_cell.length_b   1.000
_cell.length_c   1.000
_cell.angle_alpha   90.00
_cell.angle_beta   90.00
_cell.angle_gamma   90.00
#
_symmetry.space_group_name_H-M   'P 1'
#
loop_
_entity.id
_entity.type
_entity.pdbx_description
1 polymer ?
#
loop_
_entity_poly.entity_id
_entity_poly.type
_entity_poly.pdbx_seq_one_letter_code
_entity_poly.pdbx_strand_id
1 'polypeptide(L)'
;MGWRVAAQGPSGRDVLRRAIAGQRRGVAIGSVLAVGHQLGEALVPVLIGVVIDDAVAGDDAAALVRWLLVLVAVYVVLALSFRLGVKASERAAELAAHQVRLELVGRVLDPRGGAERGRLPGAVANIATDDAKRVGYIVMVVTVGVSGLAGAAVSAAALLLISVPLGLLVLVGTPVLLWLGHLLSKPLEHRSAAEQEQAANASGVAADLIAGLRVLKGIGARDAAVERYRATSRDSLAATLRAARAEGWQNGVVLALTGGFIALVALVGGRLALSGDITLGELVAAVGLAQFLLTPLQVFAYVNAEFAQARASAARVAEVLAAEPAVVPGDRRLAEPVRGGLRLRGVGLGALTEVDMAVAPGELVGVATTEPAAAEALLRCLGRVEDPEAGVVELDGVPLTGLDPAELRTAVLVAAHDADLFAGTVAGNVAAGPEPPGPGTGPAMAAAAADEVARALPRGAASEVGEAGRALSGGQRQRVALARALHAGRPVLVVHDPTTAVDVVTEARMAEGLRDYRAGRTTLLVTNSPALLAVADRVVFVDAGRVAAEGPHADLVRDEAAYRTAVLA
;
A
#
# COMPACT_ATOMS: atom_id res chain seq x y z
N MET A 1 -4.52 -4.48 24.52
CA MET A 1 -3.20 -4.15 25.09
C MET A 1 -2.95 -2.69 24.78
N GLY A 2 -3.13 -1.81 25.81
CA GLY A 2 -3.31 -0.37 25.68
C GLY A 2 -2.11 0.34 25.05
N TRP A 3 -2.39 1.13 24.04
CA TRP A 3 -1.48 2.06 23.40
C TRP A 3 -1.27 3.26 24.33
N ARG A 4 -0.09 3.38 24.92
CA ARG A 4 0.38 4.69 25.39
C ARG A 4 0.83 5.45 24.14
N VAL A 5 0.11 6.49 23.79
CA VAL A 5 0.49 7.46 22.77
C VAL A 5 1.82 8.08 23.20
N ALA A 6 2.92 7.69 22.57
CA ALA A 6 4.15 8.46 22.64
C ALA A 6 3.89 9.80 21.95
N ALA A 7 4.34 10.90 22.52
CA ALA A 7 4.14 12.27 22.03
C ALA A 7 4.77 12.55 20.63
N GLN A 8 5.40 11.57 20.05
CA GLN A 8 5.88 11.57 18.65
C GLN A 8 5.53 10.23 18.04
N GLY A 9 4.93 10.24 16.84
CA GLY A 9 4.57 9.02 16.11
C GLY A 9 5.78 8.10 15.87
N PRO A 10 5.57 6.82 15.47
CA PRO A 10 6.64 5.87 15.29
C PRO A 10 7.62 6.32 14.20
N SER A 11 8.92 6.22 14.47
CA SER A 11 9.95 6.42 13.45
C SER A 11 10.09 5.18 12.56
N GLY A 12 10.71 5.33 11.37
CA GLY A 12 11.01 4.18 10.49
C GLY A 12 11.84 3.08 11.19
N ARG A 13 12.72 3.47 12.14
CA ARG A 13 13.48 2.50 12.96
C ARG A 13 12.57 1.71 13.89
N ASP A 14 11.56 2.35 14.46
CA ASP A 14 10.60 1.68 15.35
C ASP A 14 9.73 0.70 14.57
N VAL A 15 9.37 1.02 13.32
CA VAL A 15 8.63 0.13 12.43
C VAL A 15 9.46 -1.14 12.14
N LEU A 16 10.73 -1.00 11.74
CA LEU A 16 11.61 -2.15 11.50
C LEU A 16 11.84 -2.98 12.76
N ARG A 17 12.09 -2.32 13.89
CA ARG A 17 12.29 -3.00 15.17
C ARG A 17 11.07 -3.81 15.60
N ARG A 18 9.87 -3.26 15.42
CA ARG A 18 8.61 -3.97 15.71
C ARG A 18 8.39 -5.15 14.77
N ALA A 19 8.68 -5.00 13.47
CA ALA A 19 8.58 -6.08 12.51
C ALA A 19 9.47 -7.28 12.89
N ILE A 20 10.73 -7.04 13.28
CA ILE A 20 11.65 -8.07 13.74
C ILE A 20 11.21 -8.66 15.07
N ALA A 21 10.92 -7.82 16.07
CA ALA A 21 10.57 -8.25 17.42
C ALA A 21 9.25 -9.04 17.48
N GLY A 22 8.28 -8.70 16.62
CA GLY A 22 7.02 -9.42 16.47
C GLY A 22 7.19 -10.85 15.98
N GLN A 23 8.28 -11.13 15.26
CA GLN A 23 8.59 -12.43 14.66
C GLN A 23 9.84 -13.11 15.26
N ARG A 24 10.21 -12.75 16.50
CA ARG A 24 11.45 -13.22 17.17
C ARG A 24 11.67 -14.73 17.12
N ARG A 25 10.60 -15.53 17.26
CA ARG A 25 10.68 -17.00 17.18
C ARG A 25 11.02 -17.48 15.78
N GLY A 26 10.35 -16.92 14.77
CA GLY A 26 10.62 -17.24 13.36
C GLY A 26 12.04 -16.83 12.94
N VAL A 27 12.49 -15.63 13.35
CA VAL A 27 13.86 -15.14 13.15
C VAL A 27 14.87 -16.09 13.79
N ALA A 28 14.67 -16.48 15.05
CA ALA A 28 15.58 -17.37 15.77
C ALA A 28 15.68 -18.76 15.11
N ILE A 29 14.53 -19.39 14.82
CA ILE A 29 14.49 -20.72 14.16
C ILE A 29 15.13 -20.63 12.77
N GLY A 30 14.75 -19.62 11.97
CA GLY A 30 15.31 -19.38 10.64
C GLY A 30 16.82 -19.18 10.70
N SER A 31 17.33 -18.35 11.63
CA SER A 31 18.76 -18.09 11.79
C SER A 31 19.54 -19.36 12.22
N VAL A 32 19.04 -20.12 13.19
CA VAL A 32 19.70 -21.36 13.63
C VAL A 32 19.80 -22.37 12.48
N LEU A 33 18.71 -22.54 11.73
CA LEU A 33 18.70 -23.46 10.60
C LEU A 33 19.58 -22.96 9.44
N ALA A 34 19.58 -21.65 9.17
CA ALA A 34 20.44 -21.05 8.15
C ALA A 34 21.92 -21.12 8.51
N VAL A 35 22.26 -20.96 9.80
CA VAL A 35 23.62 -21.22 10.31
C VAL A 35 23.98 -22.69 10.15
N GLY A 36 23.09 -23.63 10.51
CA GLY A 36 23.29 -25.06 10.31
C GLY A 36 23.55 -25.44 8.85
N HIS A 37 22.82 -24.79 7.93
CA HIS A 37 23.07 -24.93 6.48
C HIS A 37 24.49 -24.47 6.09
N GLN A 38 24.89 -23.25 6.52
CA GLN A 38 26.20 -22.70 6.21
C GLN A 38 27.36 -23.51 6.82
N LEU A 39 27.17 -24.05 8.02
CA LEU A 39 28.11 -24.96 8.64
C LEU A 39 28.26 -26.27 7.82
N GLY A 40 27.15 -26.85 7.42
CA GLY A 40 27.15 -28.04 6.56
C GLY A 40 27.85 -27.79 5.23
N GLU A 41 27.58 -26.65 4.59
CA GLU A 41 28.16 -26.25 3.31
C GLU A 41 29.69 -26.04 3.42
N ALA A 42 30.14 -25.37 4.49
CA ALA A 42 31.58 -25.21 4.77
C ALA A 42 32.29 -26.55 5.11
N LEU A 43 31.55 -27.50 5.71
CA LEU A 43 32.09 -28.81 6.08
C LEU A 43 32.31 -29.70 4.86
N VAL A 44 31.56 -29.54 3.77
CA VAL A 44 31.66 -30.37 2.55
C VAL A 44 33.09 -30.38 1.96
N PRO A 45 33.75 -29.24 1.68
CA PRO A 45 35.13 -29.25 1.18
C PRO A 45 36.11 -29.91 2.14
N VAL A 46 35.94 -29.73 3.45
CA VAL A 46 36.78 -30.34 4.49
C VAL A 46 36.62 -31.87 4.47
N LEU A 47 35.38 -32.37 4.41
CA LEU A 47 35.13 -33.81 4.31
C LEU A 47 35.68 -34.42 3.03
N ILE A 48 35.60 -33.72 1.90
CA ILE A 48 36.22 -34.17 0.64
C ILE A 48 37.73 -34.31 0.84
N GLY A 49 38.38 -33.36 1.51
CA GLY A 49 39.79 -33.46 1.86
C GLY A 49 40.10 -34.70 2.71
N VAL A 50 39.32 -34.95 3.74
CA VAL A 50 39.46 -36.13 4.60
C VAL A 50 39.26 -37.44 3.82
N VAL A 51 38.29 -37.48 2.90
CA VAL A 51 38.08 -38.64 2.00
C VAL A 51 39.35 -38.93 1.17
N ILE A 52 39.98 -37.88 0.64
CA ILE A 52 41.19 -38.01 -0.17
C ILE A 52 42.34 -38.56 0.67
N ASP A 53 42.57 -38.03 1.86
CA ASP A 53 43.72 -38.40 2.68
C ASP A 53 43.52 -39.75 3.37
N ASP A 54 42.36 -40.04 3.96
CA ASP A 54 42.13 -41.26 4.75
C ASP A 54 41.74 -42.46 3.89
N ALA A 55 40.95 -42.26 2.82
CA ALA A 55 40.42 -43.35 2.02
C ALA A 55 41.21 -43.58 0.72
N VAL A 56 41.47 -42.49 -0.05
CA VAL A 56 42.11 -42.62 -1.36
C VAL A 56 43.61 -42.79 -1.22
N ALA A 57 44.31 -41.96 -0.44
CA ALA A 57 45.73 -42.04 -0.21
C ALA A 57 46.10 -43.26 0.66
N GLY A 58 45.17 -43.68 1.55
CA GLY A 58 45.33 -44.90 2.40
C GLY A 58 44.92 -46.20 1.71
N ASP A 59 44.41 -46.19 0.47
CA ASP A 59 43.89 -47.36 -0.28
C ASP A 59 42.86 -48.19 0.54
N ASP A 60 42.03 -47.52 1.36
CA ASP A 60 41.05 -48.15 2.26
C ASP A 60 39.60 -47.97 1.72
N ALA A 61 39.08 -49.01 1.08
CA ALA A 61 37.72 -49.03 0.55
C ALA A 61 36.65 -48.94 1.66
N ALA A 62 36.92 -49.42 2.88
CA ALA A 62 35.96 -49.34 4.00
C ALA A 62 35.90 -47.91 4.54
N ALA A 63 37.05 -47.21 4.62
CA ALA A 63 37.11 -45.79 4.94
C ALA A 63 36.35 -44.97 3.90
N LEU A 64 36.50 -45.28 2.60
CA LEU A 64 35.77 -44.61 1.52
C LEU A 64 34.26 -44.71 1.72
N VAL A 65 33.73 -45.91 1.92
CA VAL A 65 32.28 -46.10 2.14
C VAL A 65 31.79 -45.35 3.40
N ARG A 66 32.58 -45.43 4.48
CA ARG A 66 32.26 -44.72 5.74
C ARG A 66 32.13 -43.20 5.53
N TRP A 67 33.13 -42.58 4.91
CA TRP A 67 33.15 -41.14 4.68
C TRP A 67 32.12 -40.67 3.65
N LEU A 68 31.83 -41.46 2.62
CA LEU A 68 30.73 -41.18 1.69
C LEU A 68 29.36 -41.20 2.40
N LEU A 69 29.15 -42.13 3.32
CA LEU A 69 27.91 -42.14 4.13
C LEU A 69 27.81 -40.89 5.04
N VAL A 70 28.94 -40.47 5.64
CA VAL A 70 28.98 -39.20 6.41
C VAL A 70 28.66 -38.00 5.50
N LEU A 71 29.25 -37.95 4.30
CA LEU A 71 28.99 -36.88 3.35
C LEU A 71 27.50 -36.83 2.93
N VAL A 72 26.90 -38.00 2.66
CA VAL A 72 25.44 -38.08 2.37
C VAL A 72 24.63 -37.57 3.55
N ALA A 73 24.98 -37.95 4.80
CA ALA A 73 24.30 -37.49 5.99
C ALA A 73 24.40 -35.95 6.14
N VAL A 74 25.59 -35.38 5.88
CA VAL A 74 25.78 -33.91 5.89
C VAL A 74 24.94 -33.23 4.83
N TYR A 75 24.86 -33.77 3.61
CA TYR A 75 23.98 -33.21 2.57
C TYR A 75 22.50 -33.29 2.92
N VAL A 76 22.05 -34.35 3.57
CA VAL A 76 20.66 -34.48 4.06
C VAL A 76 20.39 -33.41 5.11
N VAL A 77 21.28 -33.25 6.09
CA VAL A 77 21.13 -32.20 7.14
C VAL A 77 21.14 -30.80 6.53
N LEU A 78 22.08 -30.55 5.59
CA LEU A 78 22.19 -29.29 4.86
C LEU A 78 20.89 -28.97 4.10
N ALA A 79 20.36 -29.93 3.33
CA ALA A 79 19.14 -29.75 2.55
C ALA A 79 17.91 -29.52 3.45
N LEU A 80 17.79 -30.28 4.55
CA LEU A 80 16.69 -30.10 5.52
C LEU A 80 16.81 -28.74 6.23
N SER A 81 18.01 -28.36 6.66
CA SER A 81 18.27 -27.07 7.31
C SER A 81 17.93 -25.91 6.39
N PHE A 82 18.33 -25.98 5.12
CA PHE A 82 17.95 -24.98 4.11
C PHE A 82 16.44 -24.89 3.94
N ARG A 83 15.79 -26.03 3.63
CA ARG A 83 14.34 -26.06 3.37
C ARG A 83 13.52 -25.56 4.55
N LEU A 84 13.83 -26.01 5.77
CA LEU A 84 13.10 -25.62 6.96
C LEU A 84 13.44 -24.18 7.39
N GLY A 85 14.69 -23.76 7.22
CA GLY A 85 15.16 -22.40 7.52
C GLY A 85 14.50 -21.37 6.61
N VAL A 86 14.49 -21.59 5.29
CA VAL A 86 13.79 -20.72 4.33
C VAL A 86 12.30 -20.65 4.66
N LYS A 87 11.63 -21.80 4.87
CA LYS A 87 10.21 -21.83 5.22
C LYS A 87 9.91 -21.04 6.50
N ALA A 88 10.75 -21.15 7.53
CA ALA A 88 10.56 -20.42 8.79
C ALA A 88 10.73 -18.90 8.60
N SER A 89 11.77 -18.49 7.85
CA SER A 89 12.10 -17.09 7.59
C SER A 89 11.09 -16.43 6.67
N GLU A 90 10.69 -17.08 5.59
CA GLU A 90 9.64 -16.60 4.66
C GLU A 90 8.30 -16.41 5.39
N ARG A 91 7.87 -17.42 6.16
CA ARG A 91 6.64 -17.31 6.95
C ARG A 91 6.72 -16.13 7.92
N ALA A 92 7.84 -15.93 8.59
CA ALA A 92 8.01 -14.82 9.52
C ALA A 92 8.00 -13.46 8.79
N ALA A 93 8.63 -13.37 7.61
CA ALA A 93 8.64 -12.17 6.77
C ALA A 93 7.22 -11.80 6.30
N GLU A 94 6.45 -12.77 5.80
CA GLU A 94 5.08 -12.54 5.34
C GLU A 94 4.13 -12.17 6.49
N LEU A 95 4.29 -12.78 7.68
CA LEU A 95 3.51 -12.39 8.86
C LEU A 95 3.85 -10.98 9.32
N ALA A 96 5.13 -10.57 9.29
CA ALA A 96 5.54 -9.20 9.59
C ALA A 96 4.93 -8.20 8.59
N ALA A 97 5.00 -8.50 7.29
CA ALA A 97 4.39 -7.69 6.24
C ALA A 97 2.88 -7.55 6.42
N HIS A 98 2.21 -8.66 6.75
CA HIS A 98 0.76 -8.66 7.03
C HIS A 98 0.38 -7.77 8.21
N GLN A 99 1.15 -7.83 9.31
CA GLN A 99 0.92 -6.96 10.48
C GLN A 99 1.06 -5.49 10.12
N VAL A 100 2.08 -5.10 9.35
CA VAL A 100 2.28 -3.73 8.88
C VAL A 100 1.12 -3.27 7.99
N ARG A 101 0.63 -4.14 7.09
CA ARG A 101 -0.55 -3.86 6.26
C ARG A 101 -1.79 -3.58 7.10
N LEU A 102 -2.06 -4.40 8.11
CA LEU A 102 -3.21 -4.20 9.01
C LEU A 102 -3.09 -2.91 9.80
N GLU A 103 -1.89 -2.55 10.30
CA GLU A 103 -1.65 -1.28 10.98
C GLU A 103 -1.90 -0.09 10.04
N LEU A 104 -1.41 -0.15 8.80
CA LEU A 104 -1.62 0.90 7.79
C LEU A 104 -3.10 1.06 7.42
N VAL A 105 -3.79 -0.05 7.11
CA VAL A 105 -5.22 -0.03 6.79
C VAL A 105 -6.03 0.51 7.97
N GLY A 106 -5.71 0.06 9.20
CA GLY A 106 -6.34 0.58 10.40
C GLY A 106 -6.12 2.08 10.60
N ARG A 107 -4.93 2.62 10.24
CA ARG A 107 -4.65 4.06 10.34
C ARG A 107 -5.34 4.87 9.25
N VAL A 108 -5.39 4.35 8.01
CA VAL A 108 -6.07 5.03 6.89
C VAL A 108 -7.58 5.07 7.08
N LEU A 109 -8.17 3.99 7.65
CA LEU A 109 -9.60 3.91 7.95
C LEU A 109 -9.99 4.52 9.32
N ASP A 110 -9.03 5.11 10.03
CA ASP A 110 -9.29 5.74 11.33
C ASP A 110 -10.33 6.88 11.17
N PRO A 111 -11.42 6.87 11.94
CA PRO A 111 -12.44 7.93 11.88
C PRO A 111 -11.91 9.34 12.08
N ARG A 112 -10.77 9.49 12.73
CA ARG A 112 -10.10 10.79 12.96
C ARG A 112 -9.47 11.38 11.70
N GLY A 113 -9.32 10.59 10.61
CA GLY A 113 -8.73 11.02 9.35
C GLY A 113 -7.25 11.40 9.42
N GLY A 114 -6.78 12.15 8.43
CA GLY A 114 -5.46 12.79 8.38
C GLY A 114 -4.36 11.97 7.71
N ALA A 115 -4.46 10.65 7.66
CA ALA A 115 -3.46 9.79 7.02
C ALA A 115 -3.45 9.93 5.48
N GLU A 116 -4.57 10.30 4.90
CA GLU A 116 -4.80 10.51 3.47
C GLU A 116 -4.41 11.91 2.99
N ARG A 117 -4.29 12.89 3.89
CA ARG A 117 -4.04 14.30 3.52
C ARG A 117 -2.75 14.47 2.72
N GLY A 118 -2.86 15.14 1.58
CA GLY A 118 -1.73 15.42 0.68
C GLY A 118 -1.15 14.19 -0.03
N ARG A 119 -1.81 13.03 0.02
CA ARG A 119 -1.38 11.79 -0.63
C ARG A 119 -2.38 11.35 -1.69
N LEU A 120 -1.85 10.90 -2.83
CA LEU A 120 -2.69 10.26 -3.84
C LEU A 120 -3.13 8.87 -3.37
N PRO A 121 -4.36 8.41 -3.67
CA PRO A 121 -4.84 7.07 -3.30
C PRO A 121 -3.91 5.94 -3.74
N GLY A 122 -3.34 6.04 -4.95
CA GLY A 122 -2.36 5.08 -5.46
C GLY A 122 -1.05 5.04 -4.66
N ALA A 123 -0.59 6.17 -4.12
CA ALA A 123 0.59 6.22 -3.26
C ALA A 123 0.35 5.50 -1.93
N VAL A 124 -0.83 5.71 -1.31
CA VAL A 124 -1.21 5.02 -0.07
C VAL A 124 -1.34 3.52 -0.31
N ALA A 125 -1.95 3.11 -1.43
CA ALA A 125 -2.04 1.70 -1.82
C ALA A 125 -0.66 1.05 -2.00
N ASN A 126 0.29 1.74 -2.66
CA ASN A 126 1.65 1.25 -2.84
C ASN A 126 2.40 1.11 -1.49
N ILE A 127 2.23 2.06 -0.56
CA ILE A 127 2.79 1.97 0.80
C ILE A 127 2.21 0.74 1.54
N ALA A 128 0.90 0.49 1.42
CA ALA A 128 0.24 -0.64 2.06
C ALA A 128 0.57 -2.00 1.43
N THR A 129 1.06 -2.04 0.19
CA THR A 129 1.43 -3.27 -0.51
C THR A 129 2.94 -3.48 -0.53
N ASP A 130 3.65 -2.71 -1.36
CA ASP A 130 5.08 -2.92 -1.63
C ASP A 130 5.97 -2.51 -0.46
N ASP A 131 5.73 -1.33 0.15
CA ASP A 131 6.54 -0.89 1.28
C ASP A 131 6.33 -1.78 2.51
N ALA A 132 5.09 -2.19 2.79
CA ALA A 132 4.80 -3.14 3.86
C ALA A 132 5.50 -4.49 3.64
N LYS A 133 5.55 -4.98 2.38
CA LYS A 133 6.28 -6.20 2.02
C LYS A 133 7.78 -6.06 2.26
N ARG A 134 8.39 -4.93 1.83
CA ARG A 134 9.81 -4.65 2.06
C ARG A 134 10.17 -4.54 3.54
N VAL A 135 9.29 -3.92 4.34
CA VAL A 135 9.46 -3.88 5.80
C VAL A 135 9.40 -5.28 6.41
N GLY A 136 8.48 -6.14 5.98
CA GLY A 136 8.41 -7.52 6.44
C GLY A 136 9.65 -8.33 6.04
N TYR A 137 10.17 -8.10 4.84
CA TYR A 137 11.33 -8.80 4.30
C TYR A 137 12.61 -8.59 5.10
N ILE A 138 12.69 -7.55 5.96
CA ILE A 138 13.81 -7.33 6.87
C ILE A 138 14.10 -8.55 7.77
N VAL A 139 13.08 -9.34 8.09
CA VAL A 139 13.20 -10.58 8.86
C VAL A 139 14.09 -11.59 8.13
N MET A 140 13.88 -11.74 6.82
CA MET A 140 14.69 -12.59 5.95
C MET A 140 16.13 -12.05 5.85
N VAL A 141 16.27 -10.74 5.65
CA VAL A 141 17.58 -10.06 5.56
C VAL A 141 18.43 -10.30 6.81
N VAL A 142 17.82 -10.22 8.00
CA VAL A 142 18.51 -10.51 9.27
C VAL A 142 18.95 -11.97 9.31
N THR A 143 18.10 -12.92 8.93
CA THR A 143 18.45 -14.36 8.92
C THR A 143 19.60 -14.65 7.96
N VAL A 144 19.55 -14.10 6.75
CA VAL A 144 20.60 -14.24 5.74
C VAL A 144 21.91 -13.59 6.20
N GLY A 145 21.84 -12.41 6.84
CA GLY A 145 23.01 -11.75 7.41
C GLY A 145 23.71 -12.58 8.49
N VAL A 146 22.92 -13.15 9.41
CA VAL A 146 23.44 -14.01 10.48
C VAL A 146 24.09 -15.27 9.90
N SER A 147 23.47 -15.90 8.89
CA SER A 147 24.04 -17.08 8.23
C SER A 147 25.32 -16.75 7.48
N GLY A 148 25.39 -15.62 6.76
CA GLY A 148 26.60 -15.17 6.08
C GLY A 148 27.76 -14.92 7.04
N LEU A 149 27.50 -14.30 8.21
CA LEU A 149 28.51 -14.14 9.27
C LEU A 149 29.04 -15.49 9.77
N ALA A 150 28.15 -16.44 10.02
CA ALA A 150 28.53 -17.78 10.49
C ALA A 150 29.36 -18.52 9.44
N GLY A 151 28.93 -18.51 8.17
CA GLY A 151 29.65 -19.12 7.06
C GLY A 151 31.05 -18.54 6.88
N ALA A 152 31.19 -17.22 6.91
CA ALA A 152 32.48 -16.55 6.84
C ALA A 152 33.40 -16.91 8.01
N ALA A 153 32.87 -16.90 9.24
CA ALA A 153 33.63 -17.21 10.44
C ALA A 153 34.15 -18.66 10.45
N VAL A 154 33.29 -19.63 10.07
CA VAL A 154 33.65 -21.05 10.03
C VAL A 154 34.67 -21.33 8.95
N SER A 155 34.48 -20.75 7.76
CA SER A 155 35.47 -20.91 6.67
C SER A 155 36.82 -20.30 7.01
N ALA A 156 36.82 -19.13 7.65
CA ALA A 156 38.03 -18.49 8.14
C ALA A 156 38.76 -19.36 9.16
N ALA A 157 38.05 -19.91 10.14
CA ALA A 157 38.62 -20.81 11.14
C ALA A 157 39.18 -22.09 10.50
N ALA A 158 38.41 -22.72 9.61
CA ALA A 158 38.87 -23.95 8.93
C ALA A 158 40.12 -23.71 8.08
N LEU A 159 40.19 -22.61 7.31
CA LEU A 159 41.36 -22.27 6.49
C LEU A 159 42.59 -21.99 7.36
N LEU A 160 42.47 -21.28 8.47
CA LEU A 160 43.56 -20.99 9.39
C LEU A 160 44.05 -22.25 10.11
N LEU A 161 43.18 -23.22 10.37
CA LEU A 161 43.53 -24.52 10.97
C LEU A 161 44.30 -25.42 9.96
N ILE A 162 43.93 -25.34 8.67
CA ILE A 162 44.65 -26.08 7.60
C ILE A 162 46.05 -25.48 7.40
N SER A 163 46.12 -24.16 7.19
CA SER A 163 47.38 -23.46 6.97
C SER A 163 47.24 -21.98 7.19
N VAL A 164 48.05 -21.41 8.09
CA VAL A 164 48.02 -19.96 8.37
C VAL A 164 48.35 -19.13 7.11
N PRO A 165 49.38 -19.45 6.29
CA PRO A 165 49.65 -18.72 5.05
C PRO A 165 48.49 -18.75 4.06
N LEU A 166 47.87 -19.94 3.85
CA LEU A 166 46.69 -20.06 2.96
C LEU A 166 45.47 -19.35 3.52
N GLY A 167 45.22 -19.48 4.84
CA GLY A 167 44.13 -18.80 5.48
C GLY A 167 44.24 -17.27 5.34
N LEU A 168 45.43 -16.71 5.56
CA LEU A 168 45.66 -15.26 5.38
C LEU A 168 45.54 -14.84 3.91
N LEU A 169 46.06 -15.63 2.96
CA LEU A 169 45.92 -15.36 1.53
C LEU A 169 44.43 -15.24 1.14
N VAL A 170 43.61 -16.19 1.60
CA VAL A 170 42.18 -16.21 1.27
C VAL A 170 41.43 -15.11 2.01
N LEU A 171 41.68 -14.90 3.29
CA LEU A 171 40.99 -13.88 4.11
C LEU A 171 41.29 -12.44 3.68
N VAL A 172 42.48 -12.15 3.17
CA VAL A 172 42.86 -10.84 2.62
C VAL A 172 42.50 -10.75 1.14
N GLY A 173 42.74 -11.81 0.38
CA GLY A 173 42.51 -11.81 -1.07
C GLY A 173 41.03 -11.72 -1.44
N THR A 174 40.14 -12.35 -0.70
CA THR A 174 38.69 -12.32 -1.00
C THR A 174 38.10 -10.93 -0.85
N PRO A 175 38.32 -10.15 0.22
CA PRO A 175 37.87 -8.74 0.30
C PRO A 175 38.46 -7.86 -0.83
N VAL A 176 39.72 -8.07 -1.20
CA VAL A 176 40.36 -7.34 -2.32
C VAL A 176 39.66 -7.70 -3.63
N LEU A 177 39.35 -8.96 -3.87
CA LEU A 177 38.62 -9.42 -5.05
C LEU A 177 37.24 -8.79 -5.13
N LEU A 178 36.49 -8.76 -4.03
CA LEU A 178 35.16 -8.14 -3.95
C LEU A 178 35.23 -6.62 -4.16
N TRP A 179 36.25 -5.96 -3.60
CA TRP A 179 36.46 -4.53 -3.80
C TRP A 179 36.75 -4.21 -5.27
N LEU A 180 37.61 -5.01 -5.94
CA LEU A 180 37.84 -4.87 -7.38
C LEU A 180 36.56 -5.10 -8.20
N GLY A 181 35.77 -6.11 -7.85
CA GLY A 181 34.48 -6.39 -8.46
C GLY A 181 33.52 -5.18 -8.31
N HIS A 182 33.45 -4.57 -7.12
CA HIS A 182 32.65 -3.37 -6.86
C HIS A 182 33.11 -2.17 -7.70
N LEU A 183 34.41 -1.95 -7.81
CA LEU A 183 34.92 -0.86 -8.68
C LEU A 183 34.49 -1.03 -10.14
N LEU A 184 34.46 -2.27 -10.62
CA LEU A 184 34.03 -2.60 -11.98
C LEU A 184 32.50 -2.50 -12.17
N SER A 185 31.71 -2.49 -11.09
CA SER A 185 30.25 -2.38 -11.15
C SER A 185 29.74 -0.96 -11.42
N LYS A 186 30.51 0.09 -11.08
CA LYS A 186 30.09 1.49 -11.22
C LYS A 186 29.62 1.90 -12.63
N PRO A 187 30.32 1.52 -13.73
CA PRO A 187 29.84 1.82 -15.08
C PRO A 187 28.54 1.12 -15.44
N LEU A 188 28.28 -0.07 -14.87
CA LEU A 188 27.03 -0.81 -15.07
C LEU A 188 25.87 -0.13 -14.37
N GLU A 189 26.05 0.36 -13.13
CA GLU A 189 25.00 1.05 -12.37
C GLU A 189 24.44 2.25 -13.16
N HIS A 190 25.30 3.08 -13.77
CA HIS A 190 24.88 4.20 -14.61
C HIS A 190 24.10 3.74 -15.86
N ARG A 191 24.53 2.65 -16.50
CA ARG A 191 23.89 2.14 -17.71
C ARG A 191 22.55 1.46 -17.40
N SER A 192 22.47 0.77 -16.27
CA SER A 192 21.23 0.15 -15.77
C SER A 192 20.20 1.21 -15.36
N ALA A 193 20.63 2.31 -14.73
CA ALA A 193 19.75 3.45 -14.43
C ALA A 193 19.17 4.06 -15.72
N ALA A 194 20.00 4.29 -16.75
CA ALA A 194 19.55 4.80 -18.04
C ALA A 194 18.61 3.81 -18.76
N GLU A 195 18.83 2.51 -18.64
CA GLU A 195 17.93 1.48 -19.16
C GLU A 195 16.56 1.55 -18.49
N GLN A 196 16.53 1.61 -17.15
CA GLN A 196 15.28 1.69 -16.38
C GLN A 196 14.49 2.96 -16.74
N GLU A 197 15.15 4.09 -16.90
CA GLU A 197 14.53 5.35 -17.34
C GLU A 197 13.87 5.22 -18.71
N GLN A 198 14.57 4.62 -19.70
CA GLN A 198 14.03 4.43 -21.05
C GLN A 198 12.90 3.38 -21.06
N ALA A 199 12.97 2.33 -20.24
CA ALA A 199 11.91 1.34 -20.09
C ALA A 199 10.66 1.97 -19.45
N ALA A 200 10.83 2.82 -18.43
CA ALA A 200 9.74 3.56 -17.81
C ALA A 200 9.08 4.52 -18.79
N ASN A 201 9.86 5.23 -19.60
CA ASN A 201 9.37 6.10 -20.68
C ASN A 201 8.53 5.33 -21.71
N ALA A 202 9.02 4.18 -22.17
CA ALA A 202 8.29 3.34 -23.12
C ALA A 202 6.97 2.81 -22.52
N SER A 203 6.98 2.43 -21.25
CA SER A 203 5.79 2.00 -20.51
C SER A 203 4.78 3.15 -20.34
N GLY A 204 5.25 4.36 -20.04
CA GLY A 204 4.42 5.57 -19.96
C GLY A 204 3.71 5.88 -21.27
N VAL A 205 4.46 5.88 -22.41
CA VAL A 205 3.87 6.09 -23.74
C VAL A 205 2.85 5.00 -24.06
N ALA A 206 3.12 3.73 -23.73
CA ALA A 206 2.15 2.65 -23.94
C ALA A 206 0.87 2.87 -23.12
N ALA A 207 0.99 3.25 -21.85
CA ALA A 207 -0.15 3.55 -20.98
C ALA A 207 -1.01 4.71 -21.52
N ASP A 208 -0.37 5.80 -21.96
CA ASP A 208 -1.06 6.94 -22.58
C ASP A 208 -1.83 6.54 -23.85
N LEU A 209 -1.22 5.73 -24.72
CA LEU A 209 -1.87 5.25 -25.96
C LEU A 209 -3.05 4.32 -25.64
N ILE A 210 -2.95 3.49 -24.61
CA ILE A 210 -4.04 2.61 -24.15
C ILE A 210 -5.17 3.44 -23.54
N ALA A 211 -4.86 4.44 -22.71
CA ALA A 211 -5.85 5.34 -22.12
C ALA A 211 -6.59 6.15 -23.21
N GLY A 212 -5.85 6.60 -24.23
CA GLY A 212 -6.40 7.33 -25.39
C GLY A 212 -6.97 6.45 -26.52
N LEU A 213 -7.07 5.12 -26.35
CA LEU A 213 -7.38 4.18 -27.44
C LEU A 213 -8.69 4.49 -28.16
N ARG A 214 -9.73 4.92 -27.42
CA ARG A 214 -11.04 5.28 -28.01
C ARG A 214 -10.90 6.46 -28.97
N VAL A 215 -10.15 7.48 -28.58
CA VAL A 215 -9.89 8.69 -29.39
C VAL A 215 -9.06 8.32 -30.60
N LEU A 216 -7.95 7.60 -30.41
CA LEU A 216 -7.05 7.18 -31.48
C LEU A 216 -7.78 6.35 -32.57
N LYS A 217 -8.69 5.45 -32.15
CA LYS A 217 -9.53 4.69 -33.09
C LYS A 217 -10.56 5.59 -33.79
N GLY A 218 -11.14 6.56 -33.08
CA GLY A 218 -12.15 7.46 -33.63
C GLY A 218 -11.60 8.39 -34.73
N ILE A 219 -10.37 8.89 -34.55
CA ILE A 219 -9.72 9.80 -35.52
C ILE A 219 -8.84 9.07 -36.53
N GLY A 220 -8.75 7.74 -36.50
CA GLY A 220 -7.94 6.94 -37.43
C GLY A 220 -6.42 7.11 -37.29
N ALA A 221 -5.92 7.59 -36.12
CA ALA A 221 -4.50 7.90 -35.88
C ALA A 221 -3.64 6.69 -35.51
N ARG A 222 -4.02 5.48 -35.93
CA ARG A 222 -3.32 4.23 -35.59
C ARG A 222 -1.83 4.25 -35.93
N ASP A 223 -1.51 4.64 -37.16
CA ASP A 223 -0.14 4.53 -37.69
C ASP A 223 0.80 5.54 -37.01
N ALA A 224 0.32 6.74 -36.70
CA ALA A 224 1.05 7.73 -35.94
C ALA A 224 1.32 7.25 -34.48
N ALA A 225 0.34 6.62 -33.82
CA ALA A 225 0.48 6.06 -32.50
C ALA A 225 1.51 4.92 -32.46
N VAL A 226 1.44 4.00 -33.46
CA VAL A 226 2.39 2.89 -33.60
C VAL A 226 3.81 3.41 -33.85
N GLU A 227 3.99 4.42 -34.68
CA GLU A 227 5.32 4.97 -34.98
C GLU A 227 5.90 5.69 -33.77
N ARG A 228 5.10 6.45 -33.02
CA ARG A 228 5.51 7.05 -31.75
C ARG A 228 6.00 6.01 -30.75
N TYR A 229 5.25 4.93 -30.58
CA TYR A 229 5.66 3.85 -29.66
C TYR A 229 6.91 3.12 -30.16
N ARG A 230 7.02 2.86 -31.46
CA ARG A 230 8.22 2.23 -32.06
C ARG A 230 9.47 3.03 -31.83
N ALA A 231 9.43 4.35 -31.97
CA ALA A 231 10.58 5.22 -31.69
C ALA A 231 11.06 5.04 -30.22
N THR A 232 10.14 5.21 -29.26
CA THR A 232 10.47 5.07 -27.83
C THR A 232 10.94 3.64 -27.47
N SER A 233 10.30 2.63 -28.07
CA SER A 233 10.69 1.21 -27.87
C SER A 233 12.08 0.91 -28.42
N ARG A 234 12.48 1.52 -29.57
CA ARG A 234 13.85 1.38 -30.11
C ARG A 234 14.89 2.02 -29.20
N ASP A 235 14.59 3.17 -28.60
CA ASP A 235 15.48 3.85 -27.66
C ASP A 235 15.68 3.00 -26.39
N SER A 236 14.60 2.42 -25.87
CA SER A 236 14.61 1.47 -24.75
C SER A 236 15.45 0.24 -25.11
N LEU A 237 15.22 -0.39 -26.27
CA LEU A 237 16.00 -1.53 -26.74
C LEU A 237 17.50 -1.21 -26.86
N ALA A 238 17.84 -0.04 -27.40
CA ALA A 238 19.23 0.38 -27.51
C ALA A 238 19.88 0.58 -26.12
N ALA A 239 19.15 1.08 -25.14
CA ALA A 239 19.62 1.19 -23.75
C ALA A 239 19.82 -0.20 -23.12
N THR A 240 18.85 -1.11 -23.26
CA THR A 240 18.94 -2.49 -22.79
C THR A 240 20.14 -3.23 -23.37
N LEU A 241 20.39 -3.09 -24.69
CA LEU A 241 21.54 -3.72 -25.32
C LEU A 241 22.88 -3.15 -24.83
N ARG A 242 22.95 -1.83 -24.51
CA ARG A 242 24.15 -1.24 -23.91
C ARG A 242 24.37 -1.74 -22.47
N ALA A 243 23.32 -1.84 -21.67
CA ALA A 243 23.37 -2.37 -20.30
C ALA A 243 23.78 -3.85 -20.31
N ALA A 244 23.16 -4.68 -21.16
CA ALA A 244 23.47 -6.11 -21.28
C ALA A 244 24.94 -6.37 -21.71
N ARG A 245 25.49 -5.55 -22.62
CA ARG A 245 26.92 -5.65 -23.00
C ARG A 245 27.83 -5.29 -21.83
N ALA A 246 27.48 -4.27 -21.04
CA ALA A 246 28.24 -3.89 -19.86
C ALA A 246 28.19 -4.97 -18.78
N GLU A 247 27.03 -5.55 -18.56
CA GLU A 247 26.82 -6.67 -17.64
C GLU A 247 27.62 -7.91 -18.07
N GLY A 248 27.54 -8.28 -19.34
CA GLY A 248 28.31 -9.40 -19.87
C GLY A 248 29.82 -9.20 -19.72
N TRP A 249 30.33 -7.98 -19.99
CA TRP A 249 31.75 -7.66 -19.77
C TRP A 249 32.12 -7.75 -18.27
N GLN A 250 31.33 -7.15 -17.39
CA GLN A 250 31.55 -7.19 -15.95
C GLN A 250 31.57 -8.62 -15.42
N ASN A 251 30.56 -9.43 -15.77
CA ASN A 251 30.48 -10.83 -15.36
C ASN A 251 31.69 -11.63 -15.85
N GLY A 252 32.13 -11.38 -17.08
CA GLY A 252 33.34 -12.00 -17.64
C GLY A 252 34.61 -11.63 -16.87
N VAL A 253 34.79 -10.36 -16.54
CA VAL A 253 35.97 -9.90 -15.77
C VAL A 253 35.95 -10.43 -14.34
N VAL A 254 34.79 -10.40 -13.67
CA VAL A 254 34.62 -10.95 -12.30
C VAL A 254 34.93 -12.45 -12.30
N LEU A 255 34.44 -13.20 -13.30
CA LEU A 255 34.74 -14.62 -13.45
C LEU A 255 36.26 -14.87 -13.65
N ALA A 256 36.91 -14.08 -14.50
CA ALA A 256 38.35 -14.18 -14.74
C ALA A 256 39.17 -13.85 -13.48
N LEU A 257 38.78 -12.80 -12.74
CA LEU A 257 39.43 -12.45 -11.46
C LEU A 257 39.24 -13.56 -10.41
N THR A 258 38.05 -14.11 -10.31
CA THR A 258 37.73 -15.22 -9.39
C THR A 258 38.56 -16.49 -9.76
N GLY A 259 38.57 -16.84 -11.04
CA GLY A 259 39.37 -17.97 -11.53
C GLY A 259 40.89 -17.79 -11.30
N GLY A 260 41.41 -16.57 -11.55
CA GLY A 260 42.80 -16.21 -11.25
C GLY A 260 43.12 -16.27 -9.75
N PHE A 261 42.19 -15.83 -8.90
CA PHE A 261 42.36 -15.94 -7.45
C PHE A 261 42.38 -17.40 -6.97
N ILE A 262 41.46 -18.23 -7.46
CA ILE A 262 41.45 -19.67 -7.14
C ILE A 262 42.71 -20.35 -7.64
N ALA A 263 43.20 -20.00 -8.84
CA ALA A 263 44.45 -20.52 -9.37
C ALA A 263 45.66 -20.11 -8.49
N LEU A 264 45.67 -18.89 -7.96
CA LEU A 264 46.69 -18.43 -7.02
C LEU A 264 46.67 -19.23 -5.71
N VAL A 265 45.46 -19.46 -5.13
CA VAL A 265 45.29 -20.30 -3.93
C VAL A 265 45.78 -21.72 -4.20
N ALA A 266 45.44 -22.33 -5.35
CA ALA A 266 45.89 -23.64 -5.75
C ALA A 266 47.41 -23.69 -5.96
N LEU A 267 48.02 -22.65 -6.53
CA LEU A 267 49.47 -22.57 -6.74
C LEU A 267 50.24 -22.50 -5.41
N VAL A 268 49.80 -21.61 -4.48
CA VAL A 268 50.44 -21.48 -3.16
C VAL A 268 50.23 -22.74 -2.33
N GLY A 269 48.99 -23.27 -2.30
CA GLY A 269 48.70 -24.53 -1.61
C GLY A 269 49.41 -25.73 -2.22
N GLY A 270 49.54 -25.81 -3.54
CA GLY A 270 50.31 -26.84 -4.23
C GLY A 270 51.79 -26.81 -3.86
N ARG A 271 52.39 -25.61 -3.70
CA ARG A 271 53.78 -25.50 -3.19
C ARG A 271 53.90 -26.01 -1.75
N LEU A 272 52.95 -25.66 -0.87
CA LEU A 272 52.93 -26.16 0.50
C LEU A 272 52.72 -27.68 0.56
N ALA A 273 51.93 -28.25 -0.32
CA ALA A 273 51.74 -29.68 -0.41
C ALA A 273 53.02 -30.40 -0.91
N LEU A 274 53.71 -29.81 -1.89
CA LEU A 274 55.00 -30.36 -2.38
C LEU A 274 56.12 -30.25 -1.33
N SER A 275 56.11 -29.25 -0.44
CA SER A 275 57.04 -29.16 0.69
C SER A 275 56.65 -30.06 1.89
N GLY A 276 55.48 -30.69 1.86
CA GLY A 276 55.00 -31.55 2.92
C GLY A 276 54.37 -30.80 4.10
N ASP A 277 54.12 -29.48 3.98
CA ASP A 277 53.50 -28.65 5.02
C ASP A 277 52.00 -28.87 5.14
N ILE A 278 51.32 -29.31 4.08
CA ILE A 278 49.91 -29.71 4.04
C ILE A 278 49.75 -31.00 3.22
N THR A 279 48.66 -31.73 3.43
CA THR A 279 48.28 -32.90 2.66
C THR A 279 47.60 -32.53 1.33
N LEU A 280 47.41 -33.51 0.43
CA LEU A 280 46.65 -33.31 -0.80
C LEU A 280 45.16 -33.04 -0.50
N GLY A 281 44.60 -33.72 0.50
CA GLY A 281 43.22 -33.48 0.93
C GLY A 281 43.02 -32.08 1.55
N GLU A 282 44.00 -31.63 2.35
CA GLU A 282 44.00 -30.27 2.90
C GLU A 282 44.09 -29.20 1.80
N LEU A 283 44.86 -29.44 0.73
CA LEU A 283 44.88 -28.55 -0.44
C LEU A 283 43.51 -28.45 -1.11
N VAL A 284 42.85 -29.59 -1.36
CA VAL A 284 41.51 -29.59 -1.96
C VAL A 284 40.49 -28.93 -1.07
N ALA A 285 40.55 -29.18 0.25
CA ALA A 285 39.71 -28.53 1.24
C ALA A 285 39.89 -27.01 1.23
N ALA A 286 41.15 -26.52 1.20
CA ALA A 286 41.47 -25.10 1.20
C ALA A 286 40.95 -24.39 -0.07
N VAL A 287 41.10 -25.01 -1.27
CA VAL A 287 40.58 -24.47 -2.53
C VAL A 287 39.04 -24.42 -2.49
N GLY A 288 38.39 -25.48 -2.00
CA GLY A 288 36.94 -25.53 -1.85
C GLY A 288 36.39 -24.48 -0.86
N LEU A 289 37.06 -24.31 0.29
CA LEU A 289 36.71 -23.27 1.28
C LEU A 289 36.93 -21.85 0.75
N ALA A 290 38.01 -21.64 -0.06
CA ALA A 290 38.26 -20.34 -0.71
C ALA A 290 37.12 -19.99 -1.68
N GLN A 291 36.66 -20.96 -2.46
CA GLN A 291 35.53 -20.79 -3.36
C GLN A 291 34.22 -20.54 -2.57
N PHE A 292 33.98 -21.31 -1.52
CA PHE A 292 32.79 -21.14 -0.67
C PHE A 292 32.74 -19.75 0.00
N LEU A 293 33.87 -19.22 0.49
CA LEU A 293 33.94 -17.95 1.20
C LEU A 293 33.48 -16.74 0.36
N LEU A 294 33.51 -16.84 -0.96
CA LEU A 294 33.02 -15.78 -1.84
C LEU A 294 31.52 -15.49 -1.62
N THR A 295 30.71 -16.54 -1.43
CA THR A 295 29.24 -16.40 -1.26
C THR A 295 28.86 -15.67 0.04
N PRO A 296 29.32 -16.08 1.24
CA PRO A 296 29.05 -15.35 2.49
C PRO A 296 29.45 -13.88 2.44
N LEU A 297 30.54 -13.54 1.76
CA LEU A 297 30.98 -12.16 1.66
C LEU A 297 30.14 -11.32 0.69
N GLN A 298 29.63 -11.90 -0.40
CA GLN A 298 28.64 -11.24 -1.28
C GLN A 298 27.32 -10.97 -0.56
N VAL A 299 26.93 -11.85 0.37
CA VAL A 299 25.74 -11.69 1.22
C VAL A 299 25.80 -10.38 2.00
N PHE A 300 26.95 -9.91 2.45
CA PHE A 300 27.03 -8.62 3.16
C PHE A 300 26.63 -7.42 2.28
N ALA A 301 27.03 -7.41 1.01
CA ALA A 301 26.63 -6.37 0.07
C ALA A 301 25.11 -6.40 -0.16
N TYR A 302 24.55 -7.61 -0.36
CA TYR A 302 23.11 -7.83 -0.48
C TYR A 302 22.35 -7.35 0.76
N VAL A 303 22.76 -7.78 1.96
CA VAL A 303 22.14 -7.38 3.25
C VAL A 303 22.15 -5.87 3.41
N ASN A 304 23.26 -5.19 3.07
CA ASN A 304 23.35 -3.73 3.16
C ASN A 304 22.38 -3.04 2.19
N ALA A 305 22.27 -3.53 0.96
CA ALA A 305 21.34 -2.97 -0.04
C ALA A 305 19.87 -3.16 0.39
N GLU A 306 19.50 -4.37 0.79
CA GLU A 306 18.14 -4.68 1.24
C GLU A 306 17.77 -3.91 2.52
N PHE A 307 18.72 -3.76 3.44
CA PHE A 307 18.51 -2.97 4.66
C PHE A 307 18.30 -1.48 4.34
N ALA A 308 19.01 -0.93 3.37
CA ALA A 308 18.81 0.44 2.92
C ALA A 308 17.41 0.64 2.31
N GLN A 309 16.96 -0.30 1.47
CA GLN A 309 15.60 -0.28 0.90
C GLN A 309 14.53 -0.43 1.97
N ALA A 310 14.68 -1.39 2.90
CA ALA A 310 13.75 -1.57 4.01
C ALA A 310 13.65 -0.31 4.89
N ARG A 311 14.77 0.40 5.12
CA ARG A 311 14.76 1.68 5.86
C ARG A 311 13.98 2.77 5.14
N ALA A 312 14.13 2.90 3.82
CA ALA A 312 13.40 3.86 3.02
C ALA A 312 11.88 3.57 3.04
N SER A 313 11.50 2.31 2.85
CA SER A 313 10.10 1.86 2.93
C SER A 313 9.52 2.06 4.34
N ALA A 314 10.27 1.72 5.39
CA ALA A 314 9.85 1.92 6.78
C ALA A 314 9.68 3.41 7.15
N ALA A 315 10.43 4.32 6.53
CA ALA A 315 10.25 5.76 6.72
C ALA A 315 8.88 6.21 6.16
N ARG A 316 8.53 5.79 4.93
CA ARG A 316 7.21 6.09 4.33
C ARG A 316 6.05 5.48 5.12
N VAL A 317 6.18 4.23 5.56
CA VAL A 317 5.21 3.58 6.46
C VAL A 317 5.04 4.38 7.75
N ALA A 318 6.15 4.81 8.35
CA ALA A 318 6.14 5.61 9.59
C ALA A 318 5.44 6.95 9.40
N GLU A 319 5.64 7.63 8.26
CA GLU A 319 4.95 8.89 7.95
C GLU A 319 3.42 8.73 7.90
N VAL A 320 2.91 7.61 7.36
CA VAL A 320 1.46 7.34 7.35
C VAL A 320 0.96 7.03 8.76
N LEU A 321 1.70 6.20 9.51
CA LEU A 321 1.31 5.82 10.86
C LEU A 321 1.42 6.97 11.87
N ALA A 322 2.34 7.90 11.65
CA ALA A 322 2.58 9.08 12.47
C ALA A 322 1.78 10.31 12.04
N ALA A 323 1.02 10.24 10.94
CA ALA A 323 0.24 11.36 10.45
C ALA A 323 -0.69 11.89 11.56
N GLU A 324 -0.72 13.20 11.74
CA GLU A 324 -1.59 13.82 12.72
C GLU A 324 -3.07 13.56 12.37
N PRO A 325 -3.92 13.24 13.35
CA PRO A 325 -5.35 13.18 13.13
C PRO A 325 -5.90 14.50 12.60
N ALA A 326 -6.81 14.43 11.64
CA ALA A 326 -7.48 15.62 11.11
C ALA A 326 -8.36 16.29 12.15
N VAL A 327 -8.96 15.50 13.04
CA VAL A 327 -9.82 15.96 14.13
C VAL A 327 -9.47 15.23 15.43
N VAL A 328 -9.62 15.92 16.55
CA VAL A 328 -9.34 15.36 17.88
C VAL A 328 -10.66 14.81 18.46
N PRO A 329 -10.70 13.54 18.94
CA PRO A 329 -11.91 13.00 19.55
C PRO A 329 -12.26 13.75 20.83
N GLY A 330 -13.56 14.05 20.99
CA GLY A 330 -14.11 14.55 22.24
C GLY A 330 -14.58 13.42 23.16
N ASP A 331 -15.00 13.77 24.36
CA ASP A 331 -15.47 12.87 25.41
C ASP A 331 -16.98 12.96 25.67
N ARG A 332 -17.67 13.88 24.97
CA ARG A 332 -19.12 14.05 25.08
C ARG A 332 -19.84 12.96 24.30
N ARG A 333 -21.07 12.69 24.73
CA ARG A 333 -21.97 11.73 24.08
C ARG A 333 -23.27 12.39 23.67
N LEU A 334 -23.87 11.88 22.61
CA LEU A 334 -25.21 12.26 22.21
C LEU A 334 -26.25 11.60 23.13
N ALA A 335 -27.32 12.35 23.42
CA ALA A 335 -28.47 11.77 24.12
C ALA A 335 -29.22 10.81 23.19
N GLU A 336 -29.66 9.67 23.69
CA GLU A 336 -30.46 8.72 22.93
C GLU A 336 -31.96 8.89 23.27
N PRO A 337 -32.87 8.86 22.29
CA PRO A 337 -32.58 8.80 20.84
C PRO A 337 -32.07 10.13 20.30
N VAL A 338 -31.15 10.09 19.33
CA VAL A 338 -30.65 11.26 18.60
C VAL A 338 -31.84 11.90 17.84
N ARG A 339 -32.13 13.15 18.14
CA ARG A 339 -33.23 13.88 17.51
C ARG A 339 -32.86 14.47 16.14
N GLY A 340 -31.58 14.83 15.98
CA GLY A 340 -31.00 15.28 14.71
C GLY A 340 -31.11 16.78 14.48
N GLY A 341 -31.31 17.61 15.51
CA GLY A 341 -31.26 19.07 15.37
C GLY A 341 -29.84 19.55 15.10
N LEU A 342 -29.63 20.26 13.98
CA LEU A 342 -28.32 20.85 13.64
C LEU A 342 -28.35 22.36 13.86
N ARG A 343 -27.23 22.91 14.37
CA ARG A 343 -27.04 24.34 14.49
C ARG A 343 -25.62 24.74 14.16
N LEU A 344 -25.47 25.66 13.23
CA LEU A 344 -24.21 26.32 12.88
C LEU A 344 -24.29 27.74 13.45
N ARG A 345 -23.24 28.18 14.13
CA ARG A 345 -23.15 29.55 14.70
C ARG A 345 -21.79 30.16 14.33
N GLY A 346 -21.85 31.19 13.48
CA GLY A 346 -20.67 31.92 13.03
C GLY A 346 -19.62 31.03 12.37
N VAL A 347 -20.04 29.98 11.65
CA VAL A 347 -19.12 28.97 11.12
C VAL A 347 -18.29 29.53 9.97
N GLY A 348 -16.97 29.44 10.12
CA GLY A 348 -15.96 29.75 9.10
C GLY A 348 -15.07 28.56 8.83
N LEU A 349 -14.94 28.18 7.55
CA LEU A 349 -13.99 27.19 7.04
C LEU A 349 -13.79 27.41 5.53
N GLY A 350 -12.58 27.71 5.10
CA GLY A 350 -12.29 27.92 3.69
C GLY A 350 -13.18 28.99 3.06
N ALA A 351 -14.10 28.60 2.15
CA ALA A 351 -15.05 29.52 1.50
C ALA A 351 -16.26 29.90 2.35
N LEU A 352 -16.45 29.34 3.54
CA LEU A 352 -17.54 29.74 4.46
C LEU A 352 -17.08 30.86 5.39
N THR A 353 -17.92 31.88 5.55
CA THR A 353 -17.65 33.05 6.39
C THR A 353 -18.86 33.39 7.26
N GLU A 354 -18.74 33.18 8.58
CA GLU A 354 -19.77 33.50 9.55
C GLU A 354 -21.18 32.93 9.20
N VAL A 355 -21.22 31.63 8.85
CA VAL A 355 -22.46 30.95 8.51
C VAL A 355 -23.28 30.68 9.78
N ASP A 356 -24.49 31.24 9.85
CA ASP A 356 -25.49 30.98 10.87
C ASP A 356 -26.67 30.23 10.24
N MET A 357 -26.95 29.00 10.69
CA MET A 357 -28.06 28.18 10.18
C MET A 357 -28.52 27.21 11.28
N ALA A 358 -29.83 27.01 11.36
CA ALA A 358 -30.39 26.00 12.24
C ALA A 358 -31.32 25.08 11.44
N VAL A 359 -31.25 23.77 11.71
CA VAL A 359 -32.11 22.73 11.11
C VAL A 359 -32.86 22.06 12.27
N ALA A 360 -34.18 22.10 12.24
CA ALA A 360 -34.98 21.46 13.27
C ALA A 360 -34.95 19.92 13.15
N PRO A 361 -35.11 19.17 14.25
CA PRO A 361 -35.26 17.72 14.20
C PRO A 361 -36.39 17.30 13.24
N GLY A 362 -36.07 16.42 12.30
CA GLY A 362 -37.02 15.91 11.31
C GLY A 362 -37.26 16.79 10.09
N GLU A 363 -36.64 17.96 10.03
CA GLU A 363 -36.79 18.92 8.93
C GLU A 363 -35.99 18.52 7.70
N LEU A 364 -36.54 18.79 6.50
CA LEU A 364 -35.83 18.65 5.22
C LEU A 364 -35.47 20.04 4.71
N VAL A 365 -34.20 20.40 4.78
CA VAL A 365 -33.66 21.71 4.39
C VAL A 365 -32.81 21.60 3.13
N GLY A 366 -33.11 22.47 2.15
CA GLY A 366 -32.23 22.68 0.99
C GLY A 366 -31.16 23.72 1.32
N VAL A 367 -29.93 23.50 0.85
CA VAL A 367 -28.87 24.52 0.84
C VAL A 367 -28.43 24.71 -0.59
N ALA A 368 -28.67 25.90 -1.13
CA ALA A 368 -28.20 26.28 -2.46
C ALA A 368 -27.01 27.26 -2.33
N THR A 369 -26.03 27.15 -3.20
CA THR A 369 -24.89 28.06 -3.21
C THR A 369 -24.38 28.32 -4.63
N THR A 370 -23.88 29.55 -4.86
CA THR A 370 -23.19 29.92 -6.10
C THR A 370 -21.76 29.38 -6.17
N GLU A 371 -21.17 28.96 -5.03
CA GLU A 371 -19.77 28.57 -4.91
C GLU A 371 -19.65 27.09 -4.53
N PRO A 372 -19.15 26.21 -5.44
CA PRO A 372 -18.92 24.81 -5.12
C PRO A 372 -17.99 24.60 -3.90
N ALA A 373 -17.02 25.50 -3.71
CA ALA A 373 -16.10 25.44 -2.55
C ALA A 373 -16.82 25.66 -1.21
N ALA A 374 -17.89 26.48 -1.17
CA ALA A 374 -18.71 26.65 0.02
C ALA A 374 -19.52 25.40 0.35
N ALA A 375 -20.10 24.74 -0.67
CA ALA A 375 -20.77 23.46 -0.50
C ALA A 375 -19.80 22.40 0.08
N GLU A 376 -18.62 22.26 -0.50
CA GLU A 376 -17.60 21.31 -0.02
C GLU A 376 -17.16 21.60 1.42
N ALA A 377 -16.94 22.87 1.77
CA ALA A 377 -16.56 23.27 3.11
C ALA A 377 -17.69 22.93 4.13
N LEU A 378 -18.94 23.15 3.77
CA LEU A 378 -20.09 22.76 4.59
C LEU A 378 -20.14 21.26 4.85
N LEU A 379 -19.94 20.45 3.81
CA LEU A 379 -19.92 18.99 3.94
C LEU A 379 -18.77 18.51 4.83
N ARG A 380 -17.58 19.13 4.72
CA ARG A 380 -16.42 18.79 5.56
C ARG A 380 -16.69 19.12 7.04
N CYS A 381 -17.33 20.25 7.34
CA CYS A 381 -17.76 20.61 8.70
C CYS A 381 -18.79 19.63 9.25
N LEU A 382 -19.86 19.34 8.50
CA LEU A 382 -20.96 18.48 8.95
C LEU A 382 -20.53 17.03 9.13
N GLY A 383 -19.66 16.52 8.25
CA GLY A 383 -19.05 15.20 8.37
C GLY A 383 -17.89 15.13 9.35
N ARG A 384 -17.52 16.28 9.93
CA ARG A 384 -16.32 16.42 10.77
C ARG A 384 -15.08 15.75 10.16
N VAL A 385 -14.89 15.98 8.87
CA VAL A 385 -13.65 15.68 8.17
C VAL A 385 -12.59 16.71 8.56
N GLU A 386 -13.07 17.90 8.92
CA GLU A 386 -12.28 19.04 9.36
C GLU A 386 -13.11 19.85 10.36
N ASP A 387 -12.49 20.30 11.44
CA ASP A 387 -13.14 21.17 12.41
C ASP A 387 -13.19 22.61 11.87
N PRO A 388 -14.23 23.41 12.13
CA PRO A 388 -14.33 24.80 11.66
C PRO A 388 -13.19 25.65 12.22
N GLU A 389 -12.68 26.60 11.42
CA GLU A 389 -11.66 27.57 11.83
C GLU A 389 -12.25 28.64 12.78
N ALA A 390 -13.54 28.92 12.64
CA ALA A 390 -14.29 29.84 13.48
C ALA A 390 -15.72 29.35 13.69
N GLY A 391 -16.33 29.73 14.79
CA GLY A 391 -17.68 29.34 15.13
C GLY A 391 -17.83 27.93 15.64
N VAL A 392 -19.05 27.40 15.65
CA VAL A 392 -19.36 26.07 16.17
C VAL A 392 -20.49 25.40 15.40
N VAL A 393 -20.35 24.10 15.14
CA VAL A 393 -21.40 23.21 14.63
C VAL A 393 -21.88 22.35 15.79
N GLU A 394 -23.19 22.30 16.03
CA GLU A 394 -23.79 21.49 17.08
C GLU A 394 -24.79 20.47 16.52
N LEU A 395 -24.84 19.30 17.11
CA LEU A 395 -25.90 18.31 16.94
C LEU A 395 -26.64 18.11 18.25
N ASP A 396 -27.92 18.33 18.26
CA ASP A 396 -28.79 18.28 19.47
C ASP A 396 -28.20 19.08 20.66
N GLY A 397 -27.57 20.24 20.37
CA GLY A 397 -26.94 21.13 21.35
C GLY A 397 -25.57 20.70 21.84
N VAL A 398 -25.00 19.60 21.29
CA VAL A 398 -23.65 19.16 21.59
C VAL A 398 -22.71 19.60 20.44
N PRO A 399 -21.66 20.38 20.73
CA PRO A 399 -20.67 20.73 19.73
C PRO A 399 -20.04 19.47 19.10
N LEU A 400 -19.92 19.42 17.77
CA LEU A 400 -19.33 18.26 17.07
C LEU A 400 -17.88 18.01 17.51
N THR A 401 -17.13 19.07 17.83
CA THR A 401 -15.75 18.97 18.36
C THR A 401 -15.68 18.26 19.71
N GLY A 402 -16.79 18.22 20.45
CA GLY A 402 -16.90 17.49 21.72
C GLY A 402 -17.23 16.01 21.59
N LEU A 403 -17.58 15.52 20.41
CA LEU A 403 -17.96 14.12 20.16
C LEU A 403 -16.76 13.28 19.70
N ASP A 404 -16.83 11.95 19.86
CA ASP A 404 -15.95 11.05 19.13
C ASP A 404 -16.37 10.98 17.66
N PRO A 405 -15.46 11.11 16.68
CA PRO A 405 -15.80 11.04 15.25
C PRO A 405 -16.49 9.74 14.84
N ALA A 406 -16.20 8.61 15.48
CA ALA A 406 -16.87 7.34 15.20
C ALA A 406 -18.32 7.37 15.69
N GLU A 407 -18.58 7.95 16.86
CA GLU A 407 -19.94 8.16 17.39
C GLU A 407 -20.73 9.12 16.49
N LEU A 408 -20.13 10.24 16.08
CA LEU A 408 -20.78 11.18 15.16
C LEU A 408 -21.26 10.49 13.87
N ARG A 409 -20.44 9.62 13.27
CA ARG A 409 -20.81 8.88 12.04
C ARG A 409 -21.92 7.85 12.23
N THR A 410 -22.30 7.53 13.46
CA THR A 410 -23.51 6.74 13.72
C THR A 410 -24.77 7.61 13.67
N ALA A 411 -24.65 8.91 13.90
CA ALA A 411 -25.75 9.87 13.91
C ALA A 411 -25.88 10.65 12.58
N VAL A 412 -24.76 11.05 11.99
CA VAL A 412 -24.70 11.87 10.77
C VAL A 412 -24.03 11.09 9.64
N LEU A 413 -24.69 11.02 8.49
CA LEU A 413 -24.13 10.53 7.24
C LEU A 413 -24.04 11.67 6.23
N VAL A 414 -22.86 11.90 5.68
CA VAL A 414 -22.65 12.80 4.55
C VAL A 414 -22.44 11.95 3.29
N ALA A 415 -23.36 12.04 2.34
CA ALA A 415 -23.30 11.41 1.03
C ALA A 415 -22.75 12.42 0.02
N ALA A 416 -21.49 12.25 -0.36
CA ALA A 416 -20.81 13.11 -1.33
C ALA A 416 -21.36 12.94 -2.75
N HIS A 417 -21.09 13.95 -3.59
CA HIS A 417 -21.48 13.98 -5.00
C HIS A 417 -20.90 12.81 -5.82
N ASP A 418 -19.63 12.49 -5.60
CA ASP A 418 -18.95 11.37 -6.27
C ASP A 418 -19.38 10.04 -5.64
N ALA A 419 -20.22 9.34 -6.39
CA ALA A 419 -20.80 8.08 -5.96
C ALA A 419 -19.87 6.91 -6.28
N ASP A 420 -18.82 6.71 -5.49
CA ASP A 420 -17.99 5.53 -5.60
C ASP A 420 -18.77 4.28 -5.15
N LEU A 421 -18.80 3.29 -6.03
CA LEU A 421 -19.36 1.98 -5.75
C LEU A 421 -18.24 0.95 -5.59
N PHE A 422 -18.43 0.02 -4.67
CA PHE A 422 -17.51 -1.08 -4.47
C PHE A 422 -17.74 -2.19 -5.49
N ALA A 423 -16.69 -2.91 -5.86
CA ALA A 423 -16.85 -4.12 -6.66
C ALA A 423 -17.78 -5.11 -5.93
N GLY A 424 -18.80 -5.58 -6.64
CA GLY A 424 -19.85 -6.43 -6.08
C GLY A 424 -21.18 -6.19 -6.78
N THR A 425 -22.29 -6.61 -6.16
CA THR A 425 -23.63 -6.48 -6.73
C THR A 425 -24.26 -5.13 -6.41
N VAL A 426 -25.33 -4.77 -7.15
CA VAL A 426 -26.16 -3.59 -6.83
C VAL A 426 -26.70 -3.69 -5.41
N ALA A 427 -27.32 -4.81 -5.03
CA ALA A 427 -27.83 -5.02 -3.67
C ALA A 427 -26.73 -4.97 -2.61
N GLY A 428 -25.57 -5.55 -2.89
CA GLY A 428 -24.40 -5.49 -1.99
C GLY A 428 -23.89 -4.08 -1.76
N ASN A 429 -23.90 -3.23 -2.79
CA ASN A 429 -23.56 -1.82 -2.66
C ASN A 429 -24.57 -1.03 -1.84
N VAL A 430 -25.88 -1.29 -1.98
CA VAL A 430 -26.92 -0.63 -1.17
C VAL A 430 -26.82 -1.07 0.29
N ALA A 431 -26.57 -2.37 0.55
CA ALA A 431 -26.40 -2.93 1.88
C ALA A 431 -25.02 -2.67 2.51
N ALA A 432 -24.08 -2.01 1.81
CA ALA A 432 -22.72 -1.75 2.29
C ALA A 432 -22.65 -0.72 3.43
N GLY A 433 -23.31 -1.01 4.51
CA GLY A 433 -23.31 -0.24 5.74
C GLY A 433 -23.64 -1.16 6.90
N PRO A 434 -23.58 -0.67 8.16
CA PRO A 434 -24.13 -1.42 9.28
C PRO A 434 -25.60 -1.65 8.97
N GLU A 435 -25.98 -2.92 8.91
CA GLU A 435 -27.35 -3.33 8.55
C GLU A 435 -28.34 -2.75 9.59
N PRO A 436 -29.22 -1.79 9.22
CA PRO A 436 -30.25 -1.34 10.15
C PRO A 436 -31.27 -2.47 10.32
N PRO A 437 -31.82 -2.68 11.51
CA PRO A 437 -32.96 -3.56 11.69
C PRO A 437 -34.14 -2.99 10.89
N GLY A 438 -34.57 -3.68 9.82
CA GLY A 438 -35.66 -3.18 8.98
C GLY A 438 -35.89 -3.98 7.68
N PRO A 439 -36.81 -3.51 6.83
CA PRO A 439 -37.38 -4.25 5.70
C PRO A 439 -36.45 -4.46 4.49
N GLY A 440 -35.15 -4.58 4.67
CA GLY A 440 -34.19 -4.80 3.59
C GLY A 440 -33.93 -3.56 2.70
N THR A 441 -33.23 -3.74 1.58
CA THR A 441 -32.79 -2.63 0.68
C THR A 441 -33.89 -2.08 -0.22
N GLY A 442 -35.02 -2.78 -0.36
CA GLY A 442 -36.10 -2.45 -1.32
C GLY A 442 -36.66 -1.04 -1.19
N PRO A 443 -37.13 -0.60 0.00
CA PRO A 443 -37.67 0.73 0.18
C PRO A 443 -36.69 1.85 -0.17
N ALA A 444 -35.41 1.73 0.24
CA ALA A 444 -34.38 2.70 -0.09
C ALA A 444 -34.06 2.71 -1.60
N MET A 445 -34.07 1.54 -2.25
CA MET A 445 -33.91 1.44 -3.70
C MET A 445 -35.06 2.11 -4.45
N ALA A 446 -36.30 1.93 -3.99
CA ALA A 446 -37.47 2.56 -4.59
C ALA A 446 -37.40 4.10 -4.46
N ALA A 447 -37.06 4.61 -3.26
CA ALA A 447 -36.94 6.04 -3.00
C ALA A 447 -35.86 6.72 -3.85
N ALA A 448 -34.78 6.02 -4.16
CA ALA A 448 -33.69 6.50 -5.02
C ALA A 448 -33.88 6.12 -6.51
N ALA A 449 -35.00 5.54 -6.91
CA ALA A 449 -35.24 4.95 -8.25
C ALA A 449 -34.14 3.93 -8.68
N ALA A 450 -33.44 3.33 -7.73
CA ALA A 450 -32.40 2.33 -7.98
C ALA A 450 -33.00 0.93 -8.27
N ASP A 451 -34.25 0.68 -7.93
CA ASP A 451 -35.02 -0.51 -8.32
C ASP A 451 -35.20 -0.58 -9.83
N GLU A 452 -35.33 0.55 -10.53
CA GLU A 452 -35.36 0.61 -11.99
C GLU A 452 -33.99 0.26 -12.60
N VAL A 453 -32.91 0.74 -11.96
CA VAL A 453 -31.55 0.32 -12.37
C VAL A 453 -31.43 -1.21 -12.26
N ALA A 454 -31.85 -1.77 -11.16
CA ALA A 454 -31.84 -3.22 -10.98
C ALA A 454 -32.69 -3.94 -12.03
N ARG A 455 -33.93 -3.48 -12.30
CA ARG A 455 -34.83 -4.08 -13.30
C ARG A 455 -34.27 -4.02 -14.74
N ALA A 456 -33.46 -3.00 -15.07
CA ALA A 456 -32.82 -2.86 -16.37
C ALA A 456 -31.59 -3.76 -16.57
N LEU A 457 -31.07 -4.37 -15.50
CA LEU A 457 -29.86 -5.18 -15.54
C LEU A 457 -30.19 -6.69 -15.66
N PRO A 458 -29.34 -7.51 -16.32
CA PRO A 458 -29.63 -8.91 -16.65
C PRO A 458 -29.95 -9.81 -15.45
N ARG A 459 -29.34 -9.54 -14.26
CA ARG A 459 -29.55 -10.32 -13.04
C ARG A 459 -30.25 -9.50 -11.95
N GLY A 460 -30.95 -8.43 -12.32
CA GLY A 460 -31.62 -7.57 -11.36
C GLY A 460 -30.64 -6.97 -10.33
N ALA A 461 -31.02 -6.90 -9.07
CA ALA A 461 -30.19 -6.41 -7.98
C ALA A 461 -28.94 -7.27 -7.69
N ALA A 462 -28.89 -8.51 -8.20
CA ALA A 462 -27.72 -9.39 -8.13
C ALA A 462 -26.71 -9.15 -9.26
N SER A 463 -26.93 -8.16 -10.15
CA SER A 463 -25.98 -7.78 -11.20
C SER A 463 -24.76 -7.11 -10.61
N GLU A 464 -23.57 -7.49 -11.10
CA GLU A 464 -22.30 -6.89 -10.69
C GLU A 464 -22.12 -5.50 -11.30
N VAL A 465 -21.66 -4.55 -10.51
CA VAL A 465 -21.44 -3.16 -10.91
C VAL A 465 -20.01 -2.91 -11.42
N GLY A 466 -19.12 -3.89 -11.25
CA GLY A 466 -17.71 -3.76 -11.61
C GLY A 466 -16.92 -2.85 -10.65
N GLU A 467 -15.63 -2.69 -10.94
CA GLU A 467 -14.74 -1.81 -10.18
C GLU A 467 -15.19 -0.34 -10.33
N ALA A 468 -15.33 0.38 -9.22
CA ALA A 468 -15.82 1.76 -9.18
C ALA A 468 -17.17 1.97 -9.92
N GLY A 469 -18.00 0.93 -10.05
CA GLY A 469 -19.30 1.01 -10.71
C GLY A 469 -19.23 1.21 -12.24
N ARG A 470 -18.13 0.85 -12.90
CA ARG A 470 -17.90 1.09 -14.34
C ARG A 470 -18.91 0.40 -15.28
N ALA A 471 -19.62 -0.62 -14.80
CA ALA A 471 -20.68 -1.28 -15.57
C ALA A 471 -21.99 -0.46 -15.59
N LEU A 472 -22.09 0.61 -14.82
CA LEU A 472 -23.27 1.47 -14.71
C LEU A 472 -23.02 2.84 -15.38
N SER A 473 -24.09 3.46 -15.91
CA SER A 473 -24.06 4.87 -16.32
C SER A 473 -23.90 5.80 -15.10
N GLY A 474 -23.55 7.08 -15.31
CA GLY A 474 -23.42 8.08 -14.23
C GLY A 474 -24.67 8.16 -13.36
N GLY A 475 -25.84 8.34 -13.97
CA GLY A 475 -27.10 8.42 -13.25
C GLY A 475 -27.52 7.10 -12.57
N GLN A 476 -27.13 5.94 -13.13
CA GLN A 476 -27.33 4.66 -12.45
C GLN A 476 -26.47 4.55 -11.20
N ARG A 477 -25.19 4.97 -11.25
CA ARG A 477 -24.30 5.02 -10.08
C ARG A 477 -24.85 5.92 -8.99
N GLN A 478 -25.28 7.15 -9.34
CA GLN A 478 -25.85 8.10 -8.37
C GLN A 478 -27.09 7.54 -7.68
N ARG A 479 -28.00 6.89 -8.42
CA ARG A 479 -29.20 6.25 -7.84
C ARG A 479 -28.83 5.14 -6.85
N VAL A 480 -27.89 4.29 -7.18
CA VAL A 480 -27.42 3.21 -6.27
C VAL A 480 -26.73 3.80 -5.03
N ALA A 481 -25.92 4.84 -5.18
CA ALA A 481 -25.27 5.50 -4.07
C ALA A 481 -26.23 6.22 -3.14
N LEU A 482 -27.25 6.91 -3.70
CA LEU A 482 -28.33 7.50 -2.91
C LEU A 482 -29.12 6.42 -2.15
N ALA A 483 -29.45 5.30 -2.81
CA ALA A 483 -30.09 4.15 -2.15
C ALA A 483 -29.28 3.62 -0.96
N ARG A 484 -27.94 3.53 -1.11
CA ARG A 484 -27.01 3.16 -0.02
C ARG A 484 -27.09 4.16 1.14
N ALA A 485 -27.07 5.46 0.84
CA ALA A 485 -27.16 6.51 1.86
C ALA A 485 -28.50 6.47 2.62
N LEU A 486 -29.61 6.25 1.91
CA LEU A 486 -30.94 6.10 2.49
C LEU A 486 -31.04 4.84 3.34
N HIS A 487 -30.53 3.71 2.83
CA HIS A 487 -30.55 2.42 3.53
C HIS A 487 -29.75 2.46 4.85
N ALA A 488 -28.65 3.22 4.91
CA ALA A 488 -27.87 3.40 6.13
C ALA A 488 -28.67 3.94 7.33
N GLY A 489 -29.85 4.54 7.11
CA GLY A 489 -30.86 4.84 8.12
C GLY A 489 -30.48 5.85 9.21
N ARG A 490 -29.43 6.65 9.01
CA ARG A 490 -28.91 7.58 10.01
C ARG A 490 -29.94 8.66 10.38
N PRO A 491 -29.98 9.11 11.66
CA PRO A 491 -30.85 10.19 12.10
C PRO A 491 -30.73 11.46 11.24
N VAL A 492 -29.51 11.87 10.94
CA VAL A 492 -29.20 13.00 10.07
C VAL A 492 -28.56 12.51 8.78
N LEU A 493 -29.11 12.93 7.65
CA LEU A 493 -28.58 12.65 6.31
C LEU A 493 -28.26 13.98 5.60
N VAL A 494 -27.02 14.13 5.17
CA VAL A 494 -26.58 15.23 4.31
C VAL A 494 -26.28 14.67 2.94
N VAL A 495 -26.92 15.18 1.89
CA VAL A 495 -26.76 14.70 0.51
C VAL A 495 -26.28 15.84 -0.37
N HIS A 496 -25.23 15.58 -1.16
CA HIS A 496 -24.66 16.56 -2.08
C HIS A 496 -24.91 16.15 -3.52
N ASP A 497 -25.65 16.98 -4.24
CA ASP A 497 -25.94 16.86 -5.67
C ASP A 497 -26.24 15.43 -6.17
N PRO A 498 -27.23 14.72 -5.65
CA PRO A 498 -27.44 13.29 -5.93
C PRO A 498 -28.00 13.00 -7.32
N THR A 499 -28.32 14.02 -8.14
CA THR A 499 -29.11 13.88 -9.38
C THR A 499 -28.47 14.49 -10.62
N THR A 500 -27.23 14.97 -10.56
CA THR A 500 -26.57 15.70 -11.66
C THR A 500 -26.43 14.93 -12.97
N ALA A 501 -26.49 13.61 -12.94
CA ALA A 501 -26.42 12.75 -14.12
C ALA A 501 -27.74 12.04 -14.41
N VAL A 502 -28.85 12.53 -13.87
CA VAL A 502 -30.18 11.92 -13.97
C VAL A 502 -31.09 12.83 -14.82
N ASP A 503 -32.02 12.26 -15.56
CA ASP A 503 -33.01 13.01 -16.32
C ASP A 503 -34.08 13.66 -15.41
N VAL A 504 -34.68 14.73 -15.87
CA VAL A 504 -35.63 15.57 -15.10
C VAL A 504 -36.83 14.79 -14.54
N VAL A 505 -37.34 13.79 -15.28
CA VAL A 505 -38.49 12.99 -14.84
C VAL A 505 -38.08 12.05 -13.71
N THR A 506 -36.95 11.41 -13.84
CA THR A 506 -36.40 10.54 -12.78
C THR A 506 -35.97 11.36 -11.56
N GLU A 507 -35.40 12.55 -11.76
CA GLU A 507 -35.02 13.47 -10.71
C GLU A 507 -36.23 13.89 -9.84
N ALA A 508 -37.35 14.28 -10.47
CA ALA A 508 -38.55 14.63 -9.74
C ALA A 508 -39.07 13.47 -8.86
N ARG A 509 -39.08 12.25 -9.38
CA ARG A 509 -39.45 11.07 -8.59
C ARG A 509 -38.48 10.77 -7.43
N MET A 510 -37.16 10.95 -7.67
CA MET A 510 -36.16 10.80 -6.61
C MET A 510 -36.35 11.84 -5.51
N ALA A 511 -36.73 13.09 -5.86
CA ALA A 511 -37.00 14.15 -4.93
C ALA A 511 -38.23 13.80 -4.02
N GLU A 512 -39.33 13.36 -4.62
CA GLU A 512 -40.51 12.88 -3.88
C GLU A 512 -40.19 11.66 -3.03
N GLY A 513 -39.53 10.65 -3.63
CA GLY A 513 -39.15 9.42 -2.92
C GLY A 513 -38.22 9.67 -1.74
N LEU A 514 -37.28 10.62 -1.86
CA LEU A 514 -36.41 11.03 -0.77
C LEU A 514 -37.19 11.71 0.35
N ARG A 515 -38.08 12.65 0.02
CA ARG A 515 -38.95 13.33 0.99
C ARG A 515 -39.79 12.33 1.78
N ASP A 516 -40.49 11.44 1.10
CA ASP A 516 -41.36 10.42 1.72
C ASP A 516 -40.56 9.44 2.59
N TYR A 517 -39.43 8.95 2.06
CA TYR A 517 -38.59 7.99 2.79
C TYR A 517 -37.94 8.59 4.03
N ARG A 518 -37.62 9.89 3.98
CA ARG A 518 -36.98 10.63 5.07
C ARG A 518 -37.95 11.37 5.98
N ALA A 519 -39.25 11.24 5.77
CA ALA A 519 -40.26 11.90 6.59
C ALA A 519 -40.01 11.71 8.10
N GLY A 520 -39.97 12.83 8.84
CA GLY A 520 -39.65 12.83 10.27
C GLY A 520 -38.20 12.61 10.66
N ARG A 521 -37.27 12.54 9.70
CA ARG A 521 -35.82 12.42 9.92
C ARG A 521 -35.09 13.60 9.28
N THR A 522 -34.15 14.20 10.00
CA THR A 522 -33.41 15.37 9.53
C THR A 522 -32.65 15.10 8.26
N THR A 523 -32.87 15.94 7.25
CA THR A 523 -32.19 15.78 5.95
C THR A 523 -31.77 17.15 5.43
N LEU A 524 -30.49 17.24 5.00
CA LEU A 524 -29.91 18.42 4.39
C LEU A 524 -29.55 18.11 2.94
N LEU A 525 -30.15 18.86 2.00
CA LEU A 525 -29.89 18.76 0.56
C LEU A 525 -28.99 19.90 0.12
N VAL A 526 -27.71 19.63 -0.09
CA VAL A 526 -26.76 20.62 -0.62
C VAL A 526 -26.78 20.50 -2.13
N THR A 527 -27.51 21.37 -2.82
CA THR A 527 -27.75 21.25 -4.27
C THR A 527 -28.33 22.54 -4.85
N ASN A 528 -28.17 22.73 -6.16
CA ASN A 528 -28.85 23.77 -6.94
C ASN A 528 -29.98 23.19 -7.81
N SER A 529 -30.36 21.92 -7.66
CA SER A 529 -31.48 21.32 -8.40
C SER A 529 -32.81 21.89 -7.99
N PRO A 530 -33.58 22.50 -8.93
CA PRO A 530 -34.92 23.02 -8.62
C PRO A 530 -35.88 21.96 -8.10
N ALA A 531 -35.78 20.72 -8.65
CA ALA A 531 -36.67 19.62 -8.26
C ALA A 531 -36.43 19.18 -6.79
N LEU A 532 -35.17 19.09 -6.37
CA LEU A 532 -34.81 18.75 -4.99
C LEU A 532 -35.12 19.90 -4.02
N LEU A 533 -34.90 21.16 -4.42
CA LEU A 533 -35.16 22.32 -3.59
C LEU A 533 -36.67 22.55 -3.41
N ALA A 534 -37.50 22.21 -4.41
CA ALA A 534 -38.95 22.36 -4.34
C ALA A 534 -39.63 21.41 -3.33
N VAL A 535 -39.03 20.26 -3.02
CA VAL A 535 -39.56 19.34 -2.00
C VAL A 535 -39.05 19.62 -0.59
N ALA A 536 -38.09 20.54 -0.42
CA ALA A 536 -37.60 20.96 0.88
C ALA A 536 -38.63 21.78 1.63
N ASP A 537 -38.65 21.67 2.96
CA ASP A 537 -39.54 22.48 3.81
C ASP A 537 -39.17 23.97 3.74
N ARG A 538 -37.88 24.26 3.61
CA ARG A 538 -37.28 25.57 3.27
C ARG A 538 -35.90 25.41 2.65
N VAL A 539 -35.42 26.49 2.08
CA VAL A 539 -34.09 26.58 1.48
C VAL A 539 -33.30 27.69 2.18
N VAL A 540 -32.04 27.43 2.44
CA VAL A 540 -31.00 28.39 2.85
C VAL A 540 -30.12 28.68 1.65
N PHE A 541 -30.06 29.93 1.23
CA PHE A 541 -29.22 30.39 0.15
C PHE A 541 -27.90 30.96 0.71
N VAL A 542 -26.79 30.35 0.31
CA VAL A 542 -25.44 30.78 0.69
C VAL A 542 -24.80 31.46 -0.51
N ASP A 543 -24.47 32.73 -0.38
CA ASP A 543 -23.80 33.52 -1.40
C ASP A 543 -22.56 34.19 -0.80
N ALA A 544 -21.47 34.23 -1.53
CA ALA A 544 -20.16 34.72 -1.03
C ALA A 544 -19.78 34.15 0.36
N GLY A 545 -20.08 32.87 0.58
CA GLY A 545 -19.76 32.16 1.84
C GLY A 545 -20.64 32.52 3.04
N ARG A 546 -21.72 33.30 2.88
CA ARG A 546 -22.65 33.76 3.95
C ARG A 546 -24.08 33.35 3.63
N VAL A 547 -24.91 33.21 4.65
CA VAL A 547 -26.37 33.07 4.47
C VAL A 547 -26.90 34.40 3.97
N ALA A 548 -27.37 34.43 2.71
CA ALA A 548 -27.93 35.62 2.07
C ALA A 548 -29.46 35.69 2.20
N ALA A 549 -30.13 34.54 2.09
CA ALA A 549 -31.57 34.46 2.19
C ALA A 549 -32.04 33.10 2.70
N GLU A 550 -33.24 33.04 3.27
CA GLU A 550 -33.85 31.81 3.79
C GLU A 550 -35.36 31.88 3.60
N GLY A 551 -35.97 30.81 3.10
CA GLY A 551 -37.42 30.75 2.88
C GLY A 551 -37.84 29.58 2.00
N PRO A 552 -39.11 29.42 1.68
CA PRO A 552 -39.61 28.45 0.71
C PRO A 552 -38.98 28.68 -0.67
N HIS A 553 -38.68 27.57 -1.39
CA HIS A 553 -38.09 27.65 -2.74
C HIS A 553 -38.81 28.63 -3.68
N ALA A 554 -40.14 28.56 -3.72
CA ALA A 554 -40.95 29.42 -4.60
C ALA A 554 -40.83 30.93 -4.28
N ASP A 555 -40.71 31.29 -3.00
CA ASP A 555 -40.53 32.67 -2.58
C ASP A 555 -39.14 33.18 -2.95
N LEU A 556 -38.11 32.39 -2.69
CA LEU A 556 -36.73 32.75 -3.06
C LEU A 556 -36.54 32.89 -4.58
N VAL A 557 -37.18 32.03 -5.39
CA VAL A 557 -37.17 32.18 -6.86
C VAL A 557 -37.81 33.51 -7.30
N ARG A 558 -38.87 33.95 -6.61
CA ARG A 558 -39.58 35.19 -6.93
C ARG A 558 -38.77 36.41 -6.49
N ASP A 559 -38.28 36.38 -5.25
CA ASP A 559 -37.83 37.57 -4.55
C ASP A 559 -36.31 37.79 -4.61
N GLU A 560 -35.50 36.69 -4.78
CA GLU A 560 -34.03 36.73 -4.75
C GLU A 560 -33.42 36.47 -6.14
N ALA A 561 -32.93 37.55 -6.78
CA ALA A 561 -32.39 37.47 -8.14
C ALA A 561 -31.13 36.55 -8.23
N ALA A 562 -30.23 36.61 -7.24
CA ALA A 562 -29.02 35.77 -7.18
C ALA A 562 -29.38 34.28 -7.03
N TYR A 563 -30.35 33.96 -6.14
CA TYR A 563 -30.85 32.60 -5.97
C TYR A 563 -31.48 32.06 -7.28
N ARG A 564 -32.34 32.85 -7.91
CA ARG A 564 -32.99 32.49 -9.17
C ARG A 564 -31.96 32.17 -10.26
N THR A 565 -30.88 32.96 -10.34
CA THR A 565 -29.79 32.72 -11.29
C THR A 565 -29.04 31.44 -10.94
N ALA A 566 -28.75 31.17 -9.68
CA ALA A 566 -28.02 29.99 -9.24
C ALA A 566 -28.77 28.67 -9.50
N VAL A 567 -30.14 28.73 -9.44
CA VAL A 567 -30.98 27.53 -9.46
C VAL A 567 -31.64 27.29 -10.82
N LEU A 568 -31.88 28.33 -11.64
CA LEU A 568 -32.60 28.25 -12.92
C LEU A 568 -31.71 28.55 -14.13
N ALA A 569 -30.39 28.77 -13.97
CA ALA A 569 -29.44 29.09 -15.05
C ALA A 569 -28.92 27.86 -15.82
#